data_58cf30bcf71668592568424806028c4a
#
_entry.id   58cf30bcf71668592568424806028c4a
#
_cell.length_a   1.000
_cell.length_b   1.000
_cell.length_c   1.000
_cell.angle_alpha   90.00
_cell.angle_beta   90.00
_cell.angle_gamma   90.00
#
_symmetry.space_group_name_H-M   'P 1'
#
loop_
_entity.id
_entity.type
_entity.pdbx_description
1 polymer ?
#
loop_
_entity_poly.entity_id
_entity_poly.type
_entity_poly.pdbx_seq_one_letter_code
_entity_poly.pdbx_strand_id
1 'polypeptide(L)'
;VNRSEDKAGFTAAFGLYDLATPSVTDDDAVNKSDIIDLTEKTGPDGRLTWTPPDGRWKIIRFGYSLTGRQNHPASPEATGLEVDKLDAGHVKAYFENYLDQYKDATGGLMGNKGLKFIIIDSWEAGVQNWTDSMRVEFKKHRGYDMLPWMPVLTGQIVESADASEKFLFDFRKTIGDLTAENHYDQLTTILHNRGMGRYSESHESGRAFIGDGMEVKRTADIPMS
;
A
#
# COMPACT_ATOMS: atom_id res chain seq x y z
N VAL A 1 11.31 5.79 6.33
CA VAL A 1 10.36 5.25 5.35
C VAL A 1 11.08 4.67 4.15
N ASN A 2 12.22 5.17 3.72
CA ASN A 2 12.91 4.78 2.49
C ASN A 2 13.77 3.53 2.56
N ARG A 3 13.63 2.73 3.58
CA ARG A 3 14.40 1.49 3.75
C ARG A 3 13.51 0.27 3.82
N SER A 4 12.36 0.36 3.21
CA SER A 4 11.36 -0.70 3.22
C SER A 4 11.79 -1.97 2.49
N GLU A 5 12.80 -1.90 1.66
CA GLU A 5 13.42 -3.08 1.06
C GLU A 5 14.50 -3.70 1.95
N ASP A 6 14.96 -2.97 2.94
CA ASP A 6 15.85 -3.51 3.93
C ASP A 6 15.03 -4.39 4.88
N LYS A 7 15.20 -5.70 4.76
CA LYS A 7 14.60 -6.66 5.68
C LYS A 7 14.96 -6.32 7.14
N ALA A 8 16.10 -5.66 7.36
CA ALA A 8 16.48 -5.12 8.64
C ALA A 8 15.55 -3.99 9.10
N GLY A 9 15.02 -3.16 8.20
CA GLY A 9 14.02 -2.14 8.54
C GLY A 9 12.70 -2.74 9.03
N PHE A 10 12.28 -3.85 8.46
CA PHE A 10 11.12 -4.59 8.94
C PHE A 10 11.39 -5.30 10.28
N THR A 11 12.55 -5.90 10.41
CA THR A 11 12.95 -6.58 11.64
C THR A 11 13.26 -5.59 12.77
N ALA A 12 13.82 -4.43 12.42
CA ALA A 12 14.07 -3.34 13.37
C ALA A 12 12.77 -2.76 13.94
N ALA A 13 11.66 -2.82 13.20
CA ALA A 13 10.36 -2.40 13.75
C ALA A 13 9.94 -3.24 14.97
N PHE A 14 10.35 -4.48 15.07
CA PHE A 14 10.12 -5.32 16.26
C PHE A 14 11.15 -5.09 17.35
N GLY A 15 12.38 -4.75 17.01
CA GLY A 15 13.43 -4.42 17.98
C GLY A 15 13.36 -2.99 18.53
N LEU A 16 12.56 -2.12 17.91
CA LEU A 16 12.41 -0.72 18.31
C LEU A 16 11.69 -0.53 19.64
N TYR A 17 11.01 -1.53 20.16
CA TYR A 17 10.41 -1.46 21.49
C TYR A 17 11.44 -1.33 22.61
N ASP A 18 12.69 -1.73 22.36
CA ASP A 18 13.79 -1.65 23.32
C ASP A 18 14.73 -0.46 23.07
N LEU A 19 14.55 0.27 21.98
CA LEU A 19 15.33 1.46 21.70
C LEU A 19 14.70 2.66 22.43
N ALA A 20 15.48 3.30 23.29
CA ALA A 20 15.10 4.58 23.85
C ALA A 20 14.72 5.52 22.70
N THR A 21 13.46 5.86 22.63
CA THR A 21 12.99 6.87 21.66
C THR A 21 13.71 8.17 21.97
N PRO A 22 14.50 8.74 21.05
CA PRO A 22 15.09 10.04 21.27
C PRO A 22 13.98 11.00 21.67
N SER A 23 14.20 11.83 22.68
CA SER A 23 13.26 12.88 23.00
C SER A 23 13.21 13.85 21.81
N VAL A 24 12.16 13.74 21.02
CA VAL A 24 11.88 14.68 19.94
C VAL A 24 11.15 15.85 20.57
N THR A 25 11.70 17.04 20.42
CA THR A 25 11.05 18.27 20.87
C THR A 25 10.30 18.90 19.71
N ASP A 26 9.22 19.63 20.00
CA ASP A 26 8.46 20.35 18.98
C ASP A 26 9.21 21.62 18.50
N ASP A 27 10.39 21.92 19.06
CA ASP A 27 11.18 23.10 18.72
C ASP A 27 11.60 23.17 17.24
N ASP A 28 11.72 22.00 16.58
CA ASP A 28 12.02 21.90 15.15
C ASP A 28 10.76 21.68 14.28
N ALA A 29 9.58 21.80 14.86
CA ALA A 29 8.34 21.64 14.14
C ALA A 29 8.08 22.76 13.14
N VAL A 30 7.53 22.43 11.99
CA VAL A 30 7.01 23.41 11.03
C VAL A 30 5.49 23.45 11.14
N ASN A 31 4.90 24.65 11.04
CA ASN A 31 3.45 24.76 10.99
C ASN A 31 2.94 24.25 9.64
N LYS A 32 1.82 23.59 9.65
CA LYS A 32 1.17 23.11 8.42
C LYS A 32 0.83 24.25 7.45
N SER A 33 0.53 25.43 7.97
CA SER A 33 0.31 26.66 7.18
C SER A 33 1.53 27.13 6.40
N ASP A 34 2.73 26.73 6.82
CA ASP A 34 3.99 27.12 6.18
C ASP A 34 4.42 26.14 5.09
N ILE A 35 3.64 25.06 4.89
CA ILE A 35 3.88 24.06 3.85
C ILE A 35 3.17 24.49 2.56
N ILE A 36 3.95 24.71 1.51
CA ILE A 36 3.46 25.16 0.21
C ILE A 36 3.51 24.00 -0.78
N ASP A 37 2.37 23.67 -1.39
CA ASP A 37 2.31 22.74 -2.50
C ASP A 37 2.87 23.40 -3.77
N LEU A 38 3.93 22.84 -4.31
CA LEU A 38 4.60 23.30 -5.53
C LEU A 38 4.37 22.37 -6.72
N THR A 39 3.44 21.41 -6.63
CA THR A 39 3.19 20.42 -7.67
C THR A 39 2.87 21.09 -9.00
N GLU A 40 1.94 22.04 -9.01
CA GLU A 40 1.55 22.81 -10.20
C GLU A 40 2.64 23.79 -10.72
N LYS A 41 3.69 24.03 -9.93
CA LYS A 41 4.86 24.84 -10.31
C LYS A 41 5.97 24.00 -10.95
N THR A 42 5.78 22.69 -10.99
CA THR A 42 6.75 21.76 -11.55
C THR A 42 6.32 21.35 -12.95
N GLY A 43 7.14 21.66 -13.93
CA GLY A 43 6.88 21.30 -15.33
C GLY A 43 7.03 19.80 -15.61
N PRO A 44 6.57 19.33 -16.78
CA PRO A 44 6.68 17.91 -17.16
C PRO A 44 8.11 17.43 -17.31
N ASP A 45 9.07 18.35 -17.49
CA ASP A 45 10.52 18.07 -17.46
C ASP A 45 11.09 17.97 -16.04
N GLY A 46 10.23 18.10 -15.02
CA GLY A 46 10.60 18.07 -13.62
C GLY A 46 11.26 19.34 -13.11
N ARG A 47 11.30 20.41 -13.92
CA ARG A 47 11.84 21.71 -13.49
C ARG A 47 10.82 22.51 -12.69
N LEU A 48 11.23 22.92 -11.49
CA LEU A 48 10.45 23.80 -10.64
C LEU A 48 10.66 25.27 -11.05
N THR A 49 9.56 25.99 -11.29
CA THR A 49 9.54 27.44 -11.52
C THR A 49 8.76 28.08 -10.39
N TRP A 50 9.50 28.62 -9.40
CA TRP A 50 8.93 29.24 -8.22
C TRP A 50 9.87 30.28 -7.66
N THR A 51 9.34 31.44 -7.25
CA THR A 51 10.06 32.45 -6.50
C THR A 51 9.64 32.33 -5.05
N PRO A 52 10.55 31.91 -4.16
CA PRO A 52 10.21 31.77 -2.75
C PRO A 52 9.96 33.15 -2.11
N PRO A 53 9.03 33.22 -1.15
CA PRO A 53 8.96 34.35 -0.24
C PRO A 53 10.26 34.51 0.58
N ASP A 54 10.44 35.65 1.24
CA ASP A 54 11.58 35.82 2.15
C ASP A 54 11.61 34.73 3.22
N GLY A 55 12.81 34.26 3.53
CA GLY A 55 13.00 33.22 4.55
C GLY A 55 13.90 32.08 4.10
N ARG A 56 13.97 31.06 4.93
CA ARG A 56 14.73 29.82 4.66
C ARG A 56 13.75 28.71 4.27
N TRP A 57 13.93 28.16 3.09
CA TRP A 57 13.05 27.14 2.53
C TRP A 57 13.77 25.82 2.33
N LYS A 58 13.07 24.73 2.62
CA LYS A 58 13.47 23.37 2.29
C LYS A 58 12.50 22.84 1.22
N ILE A 59 13.01 22.53 0.04
CA ILE A 59 12.22 21.94 -1.04
C ILE A 59 12.32 20.42 -0.91
N ILE A 60 11.19 19.74 -0.81
CA ILE A 60 11.09 18.31 -0.75
C ILE A 60 10.36 17.83 -2.01
N ARG A 61 10.98 16.95 -2.77
CA ARG A 61 10.35 16.30 -3.93
C ARG A 61 10.03 14.87 -3.59
N PHE A 62 8.76 14.53 -3.68
CA PHE A 62 8.29 13.16 -3.57
C PHE A 62 8.16 12.53 -4.95
N GLY A 63 8.42 11.24 -5.01
CA GLY A 63 8.23 10.42 -6.19
C GLY A 63 7.99 8.98 -5.79
N TYR A 64 7.44 8.21 -6.69
CA TYR A 64 7.27 6.77 -6.53
C TYR A 64 7.73 6.04 -7.79
N SER A 65 8.01 4.79 -7.64
CA SER A 65 8.46 3.91 -8.73
C SER A 65 7.92 2.51 -8.52
N LEU A 66 8.01 1.70 -9.54
CA LEU A 66 7.73 0.27 -9.42
C LEU A 66 8.65 -0.36 -8.38
N THR A 67 8.11 -1.32 -7.62
CA THR A 67 8.91 -2.08 -6.65
C THR A 67 9.91 -3.01 -7.32
N GLY A 68 9.68 -3.35 -8.58
CA GLY A 68 10.49 -4.33 -9.33
C GLY A 68 10.26 -5.78 -8.90
N ARG A 69 9.35 -6.02 -7.95
CA ARG A 69 9.02 -7.39 -7.54
C ARG A 69 8.33 -8.13 -8.66
N GLN A 70 8.68 -9.41 -8.79
CA GLN A 70 8.05 -10.32 -9.71
C GLN A 70 7.29 -11.39 -8.93
N ASN A 71 6.22 -11.90 -9.54
CA ASN A 71 5.47 -13.02 -9.00
C ASN A 71 6.33 -14.29 -8.98
N HIS A 72 6.16 -15.09 -7.95
CA HIS A 72 6.82 -16.40 -7.79
C HIS A 72 6.06 -17.28 -6.78
N PRO A 73 6.14 -18.61 -6.90
CA PRO A 73 6.76 -19.33 -8.02
C PRO A 73 5.91 -19.23 -9.29
N ALA A 74 6.57 -19.05 -10.43
CA ALA A 74 5.92 -18.99 -11.74
C ALA A 74 6.82 -19.61 -12.82
N SER A 75 6.21 -20.15 -13.90
CA SER A 75 6.98 -20.53 -15.08
C SER A 75 7.59 -19.29 -15.75
N PRO A 76 8.65 -19.42 -16.56
CA PRO A 76 9.23 -18.28 -17.25
C PRO A 76 8.21 -17.47 -18.06
N GLU A 77 7.26 -18.14 -18.68
CA GLU A 77 6.22 -17.53 -19.53
C GLU A 77 5.18 -16.76 -18.71
N ALA A 78 5.01 -17.12 -17.43
CA ALA A 78 4.06 -16.48 -16.52
C ALA A 78 4.74 -15.51 -15.53
N THR A 79 6.07 -15.37 -15.60
CA THR A 79 6.81 -14.47 -14.74
C THR A 79 6.63 -13.01 -15.20
N GLY A 80 6.22 -12.14 -14.31
CA GLY A 80 6.03 -10.73 -14.56
C GLY A 80 6.07 -9.92 -13.27
N LEU A 81 5.89 -8.61 -13.40
CA LEU A 81 5.82 -7.73 -12.25
C LEU A 81 4.56 -8.05 -11.42
N GLU A 82 4.70 -7.94 -10.10
CA GLU A 82 3.56 -7.95 -9.19
C GLU A 82 2.58 -6.83 -9.52
N VAL A 83 1.29 -7.14 -9.44
CA VAL A 83 0.24 -6.14 -9.62
C VAL A 83 0.24 -5.13 -8.47
N ASP A 84 -0.18 -3.90 -8.75
CA ASP A 84 -0.50 -2.95 -7.69
C ASP A 84 -1.73 -3.42 -6.90
N LYS A 85 -1.47 -3.96 -5.71
CA LYS A 85 -2.49 -4.53 -4.83
C LYS A 85 -3.27 -3.46 -4.06
N LEU A 86 -2.85 -2.20 -4.14
CA LEU A 86 -3.54 -1.07 -3.52
C LEU A 86 -4.57 -0.44 -4.48
N ASP A 87 -4.61 -0.87 -5.74
CA ASP A 87 -5.56 -0.42 -6.75
C ASP A 87 -6.53 -1.53 -7.16
N ALA A 88 -7.82 -1.36 -6.84
CA ALA A 88 -8.86 -2.35 -7.15
C ALA A 88 -9.04 -2.61 -8.64
N GLY A 89 -8.79 -1.60 -9.50
CA GLY A 89 -8.88 -1.74 -10.95
C GLY A 89 -7.78 -2.63 -11.51
N HIS A 90 -6.54 -2.44 -11.06
CA HIS A 90 -5.42 -3.28 -11.44
C HIS A 90 -5.58 -4.72 -10.95
N VAL A 91 -6.01 -4.90 -9.70
CA VAL A 91 -6.31 -6.22 -9.14
C VAL A 91 -7.41 -6.92 -9.93
N LYS A 92 -8.48 -6.18 -10.26
CA LYS A 92 -9.56 -6.71 -11.08
C LYS A 92 -9.07 -7.17 -12.45
N ALA A 93 -8.35 -6.32 -13.17
CA ALA A 93 -7.82 -6.64 -14.49
C ALA A 93 -6.92 -7.88 -14.48
N TYR A 94 -6.06 -7.99 -13.47
CA TYR A 94 -5.18 -9.15 -13.30
C TYR A 94 -5.96 -10.45 -13.09
N PHE A 95 -6.86 -10.49 -12.12
CA PHE A 95 -7.58 -11.73 -11.80
C PHE A 95 -8.62 -12.11 -12.85
N GLU A 96 -9.28 -11.15 -13.46
CA GLU A 96 -10.20 -11.44 -14.55
C GLU A 96 -9.48 -12.07 -15.74
N ASN A 97 -8.33 -11.50 -16.15
CA ASN A 97 -7.50 -12.08 -17.20
C ASN A 97 -7.04 -13.50 -16.87
N TYR A 98 -6.54 -13.73 -15.65
CA TYR A 98 -6.09 -15.06 -15.20
C TYR A 98 -7.24 -16.09 -15.24
N LEU A 99 -8.39 -15.73 -14.68
CA LEU A 99 -9.54 -16.62 -14.62
C LEU A 99 -10.17 -16.87 -16.01
N ASP A 100 -10.12 -15.90 -16.91
CA ASP A 100 -10.61 -16.08 -18.29
C ASP A 100 -9.71 -17.03 -19.06
N GLN A 101 -8.39 -16.96 -18.92
CA GLN A 101 -7.48 -17.93 -19.52
C GLN A 101 -7.75 -19.35 -19.01
N TYR A 102 -7.98 -19.53 -17.70
CA TYR A 102 -8.36 -20.82 -17.15
C TYR A 102 -9.69 -21.32 -17.71
N LYS A 103 -10.69 -20.44 -17.76
CA LYS A 103 -12.01 -20.76 -18.31
C LYS A 103 -11.91 -21.24 -19.76
N ASP A 104 -11.13 -20.55 -20.57
CA ASP A 104 -10.96 -20.87 -21.99
C ASP A 104 -10.21 -22.20 -22.18
N ALA A 105 -9.12 -22.40 -21.44
CA ALA A 105 -8.32 -23.63 -21.50
C ALA A 105 -9.10 -24.87 -21.06
N THR A 106 -10.08 -24.73 -20.17
CA THR A 106 -10.85 -25.85 -19.62
C THR A 106 -12.24 -26.00 -20.23
N GLY A 107 -12.62 -25.17 -21.19
CA GLY A 107 -13.99 -25.18 -21.75
C GLY A 107 -15.06 -24.76 -20.73
N GLY A 108 -14.71 -23.91 -19.79
CA GLY A 108 -15.64 -23.33 -18.80
C GLY A 108 -15.84 -24.16 -17.52
N LEU A 109 -14.90 -25.01 -17.17
CA LEU A 109 -14.97 -25.85 -15.94
C LEU A 109 -14.66 -24.98 -14.68
N MET A 110 -15.57 -24.09 -14.33
CA MET A 110 -15.50 -23.20 -13.17
C MET A 110 -16.79 -23.23 -12.34
N GLY A 111 -16.71 -22.81 -11.10
CA GLY A 111 -17.83 -22.78 -10.16
C GLY A 111 -18.41 -24.18 -9.96
N ASN A 112 -19.72 -24.33 -10.11
CA ASN A 112 -20.42 -25.61 -9.92
C ASN A 112 -20.02 -26.69 -10.92
N LYS A 113 -19.35 -26.34 -12.01
CA LYS A 113 -18.92 -27.24 -13.06
C LYS A 113 -17.47 -27.70 -12.98
N GLY A 114 -16.68 -27.11 -12.10
CA GLY A 114 -15.25 -27.39 -12.04
C GLY A 114 -14.55 -26.71 -10.86
N LEU A 115 -13.59 -25.85 -11.12
CA LEU A 115 -12.81 -25.14 -10.12
C LEU A 115 -13.72 -24.28 -9.23
N LYS A 116 -13.74 -24.59 -7.93
CA LYS A 116 -14.63 -23.94 -6.96
C LYS A 116 -13.97 -22.85 -6.14
N PHE A 117 -12.67 -22.95 -5.93
CA PHE A 117 -11.93 -22.03 -5.06
C PHE A 117 -10.61 -21.62 -5.72
N ILE A 118 -10.21 -20.40 -5.43
CA ILE A 118 -8.82 -19.95 -5.61
C ILE A 118 -8.21 -19.86 -4.23
N ILE A 119 -6.99 -20.40 -4.09
CA ILE A 119 -6.17 -20.26 -2.88
C ILE A 119 -5.32 -19.01 -3.04
N ILE A 120 -5.35 -18.16 -2.02
CA ILE A 120 -4.38 -17.10 -1.82
C ILE A 120 -3.52 -17.52 -0.63
N ASP A 121 -2.28 -17.77 -0.93
CA ASP A 121 -1.23 -18.08 0.04
C ASP A 121 -0.72 -16.81 0.74
N SER A 122 0.33 -16.92 1.51
CA SER A 122 0.92 -15.83 2.27
C SER A 122 1.31 -14.63 1.38
N TRP A 123 1.33 -13.43 1.99
CA TRP A 123 1.79 -12.23 1.29
C TRP A 123 3.32 -12.26 1.12
N GLU A 124 3.78 -12.44 -0.10
CA GLU A 124 5.21 -12.47 -0.45
C GLU A 124 5.64 -11.38 -1.45
N ALA A 125 4.71 -10.52 -1.84
CA ALA A 125 4.92 -9.45 -2.82
C ALA A 125 5.85 -8.33 -2.35
N GLY A 126 6.36 -8.41 -1.12
CA GLY A 126 7.13 -7.33 -0.52
C GLY A 126 6.25 -6.16 -0.07
N VAL A 127 6.85 -4.99 0.08
CA VAL A 127 6.14 -3.80 0.56
C VAL A 127 5.65 -2.97 -0.62
N GLN A 128 4.35 -2.72 -0.64
CA GLN A 128 3.71 -1.72 -1.50
C GLN A 128 3.17 -0.61 -0.60
N ASN A 129 3.54 0.63 -0.83
CA ASN A 129 3.21 1.76 0.03
C ASN A 129 2.65 2.96 -0.71
N TRP A 130 2.45 2.85 -2.01
CA TRP A 130 1.90 3.92 -2.84
C TRP A 130 1.12 3.36 -4.02
N THR A 131 0.07 4.07 -4.41
CA THR A 131 -0.71 3.89 -5.63
C THR A 131 -1.12 5.25 -6.15
N ASP A 132 -1.52 5.36 -7.41
CA ASP A 132 -1.89 6.64 -8.04
C ASP A 132 -3.04 7.33 -7.32
N SER A 133 -4.01 6.58 -6.80
CA SER A 133 -5.16 7.11 -6.07
C SER A 133 -4.89 7.40 -4.58
N MET A 134 -3.66 7.22 -4.08
CA MET A 134 -3.36 7.26 -2.64
C MET A 134 -3.90 8.52 -1.93
N ARG A 135 -3.75 9.71 -2.50
CA ARG A 135 -4.27 10.95 -1.87
C ARG A 135 -5.80 10.93 -1.73
N VAL A 136 -6.48 10.44 -2.75
CA VAL A 136 -7.96 10.36 -2.78
C VAL A 136 -8.43 9.35 -1.74
N GLU A 137 -7.84 8.18 -1.73
CA GLU A 137 -8.16 7.11 -0.79
C GLU A 137 -7.81 7.50 0.66
N PHE A 138 -6.66 8.11 0.89
CA PHE A 138 -6.31 8.62 2.21
C PHE A 138 -7.36 9.62 2.73
N LYS A 139 -7.73 10.59 1.89
CA LYS A 139 -8.75 11.58 2.28
C LYS A 139 -10.10 10.93 2.57
N LYS A 140 -10.49 9.95 1.78
CA LYS A 140 -11.73 9.18 1.96
C LYS A 140 -11.74 8.44 3.30
N HIS A 141 -10.63 7.77 3.64
CA HIS A 141 -10.53 6.95 4.85
C HIS A 141 -10.25 7.76 6.12
N ARG A 142 -9.48 8.86 6.01
CA ARG A 142 -8.99 9.64 7.18
C ARG A 142 -9.69 10.99 7.36
N GLY A 143 -10.39 11.48 6.35
CA GLY A 143 -11.18 12.71 6.41
C GLY A 143 -10.38 14.00 6.22
N TYR A 144 -9.07 13.92 5.93
CA TYR A 144 -8.24 15.09 5.69
C TYR A 144 -7.24 14.87 4.54
N ASP A 145 -6.69 15.98 4.00
CA ASP A 145 -5.68 15.89 2.93
C ASP A 145 -4.32 15.53 3.52
N MET A 146 -3.67 14.51 2.96
CA MET A 146 -2.35 14.07 3.38
C MET A 146 -1.22 15.00 2.94
N LEU A 147 -1.41 15.81 1.90
CA LEU A 147 -0.32 16.55 1.26
C LEU A 147 0.46 17.46 2.23
N PRO A 148 -0.20 18.27 3.09
CA PRO A 148 0.52 19.08 4.07
C PRO A 148 1.29 18.26 5.13
N TRP A 149 1.03 16.98 5.24
CA TRP A 149 1.67 16.06 6.17
C TRP A 149 2.80 15.24 5.55
N MET A 150 2.90 15.21 4.22
CA MET A 150 3.91 14.41 3.55
C MET A 150 5.36 14.66 4.00
N PRO A 151 5.77 15.89 4.41
CA PRO A 151 7.11 16.11 4.95
C PRO A 151 7.45 15.20 6.14
N VAL A 152 6.45 14.74 6.90
CA VAL A 152 6.64 13.79 8.01
C VAL A 152 7.27 12.49 7.53
N LEU A 153 6.98 12.05 6.30
CA LEU A 153 7.59 10.86 5.70
C LEU A 153 9.11 10.98 5.51
N THR A 154 9.66 12.18 5.62
CA THR A 154 11.09 12.45 5.56
C THR A 154 11.72 12.69 6.93
N GLY A 155 10.95 12.54 8.00
CA GLY A 155 11.38 12.80 9.38
C GLY A 155 11.20 14.25 9.82
N GLN A 156 10.55 15.13 9.04
CA GLN A 156 10.20 16.46 9.47
C GLN A 156 9.02 16.42 10.43
N ILE A 157 9.09 17.14 11.53
CA ILE A 157 7.94 17.30 12.42
C ILE A 157 7.02 18.38 11.85
N VAL A 158 5.74 18.08 11.74
CA VAL A 158 4.70 19.00 11.30
C VAL A 158 3.70 19.21 12.44
N GLU A 159 3.43 20.44 12.80
CA GLU A 159 2.63 20.90 13.95
C GLU A 159 3.25 20.48 15.29
N SER A 160 3.32 19.18 15.55
CA SER A 160 3.91 18.59 16.74
C SER A 160 4.35 17.14 16.47
N ALA A 161 5.16 16.58 17.37
CA ALA A 161 5.56 15.18 17.31
C ALA A 161 4.33 14.26 17.37
N ASP A 162 3.38 14.52 18.27
CA ASP A 162 2.14 13.75 18.41
C ASP A 162 1.29 13.80 17.13
N ALA A 163 1.12 14.97 16.53
CA ALA A 163 0.38 15.12 15.28
C ALA A 163 1.06 14.40 14.11
N SER A 164 2.39 14.43 14.06
CA SER A 164 3.19 13.73 13.06
C SER A 164 3.07 12.20 13.20
N GLU A 165 3.12 11.68 14.42
CA GLU A 165 2.92 10.25 14.70
C GLU A 165 1.51 9.78 14.32
N LYS A 166 0.49 10.58 14.59
CA LYS A 166 -0.89 10.31 14.16
C LYS A 166 -0.99 10.21 12.64
N PHE A 167 -0.36 11.15 11.91
CA PHE A 167 -0.31 11.05 10.46
C PHE A 167 0.38 9.77 9.97
N LEU A 168 1.50 9.38 10.58
CA LEU A 168 2.19 8.14 10.22
C LEU A 168 1.34 6.90 10.50
N PHE A 169 0.59 6.91 11.60
CA PHE A 169 -0.37 5.86 11.89
C PHE A 169 -1.47 5.82 10.82
N ASP A 170 -2.08 6.95 10.50
CA ASP A 170 -3.14 7.08 9.50
C ASP A 170 -2.68 6.66 8.10
N PHE A 171 -1.46 7.00 7.74
CA PHE A 171 -0.87 6.59 6.47
C PHE A 171 -0.70 5.06 6.38
N ARG A 172 -0.12 4.45 7.43
CA ARG A 172 0.02 2.99 7.51
C ARG A 172 -1.33 2.29 7.53
N LYS A 173 -2.26 2.82 8.31
CA LYS A 173 -3.62 2.26 8.37
C LYS A 173 -4.33 2.34 7.03
N THR A 174 -4.12 3.41 6.26
CA THR A 174 -4.68 3.52 4.90
C THR A 174 -4.12 2.45 3.97
N ILE A 175 -2.81 2.20 4.01
CA ILE A 175 -2.21 1.10 3.23
C ILE A 175 -2.83 -0.25 3.62
N GLY A 176 -3.03 -0.48 4.92
CA GLY A 176 -3.67 -1.70 5.42
C GLY A 176 -5.11 -1.85 4.94
N ASP A 177 -5.90 -0.77 5.00
CA ASP A 177 -7.28 -0.75 4.53
C ASP A 177 -7.36 -1.03 3.02
N LEU A 178 -6.52 -0.36 2.22
CA LEU A 178 -6.47 -0.59 0.77
C LEU A 178 -6.03 -2.01 0.43
N THR A 179 -5.11 -2.58 1.19
CA THR A 179 -4.72 -3.98 1.03
C THR A 179 -5.92 -4.92 1.24
N ALA A 180 -6.69 -4.72 2.30
CA ALA A 180 -7.86 -5.55 2.57
C ALA A 180 -8.96 -5.34 1.51
N GLU A 181 -9.32 -4.10 1.23
CA GLU A 181 -10.44 -3.75 0.35
C GLU A 181 -10.11 -4.00 -1.13
N ASN A 182 -8.98 -3.47 -1.61
CA ASN A 182 -8.67 -3.42 -3.04
C ASN A 182 -8.00 -4.69 -3.56
N HIS A 183 -7.41 -5.51 -2.68
CA HIS A 183 -6.86 -6.79 -3.09
C HIS A 183 -7.76 -7.95 -2.66
N TYR A 184 -7.96 -8.14 -1.36
CA TYR A 184 -8.64 -9.34 -0.87
C TYR A 184 -10.16 -9.30 -1.07
N ASP A 185 -10.83 -8.23 -0.72
CA ASP A 185 -12.29 -8.11 -0.90
C ASP A 185 -12.64 -8.02 -2.38
N GLN A 186 -11.81 -7.33 -3.17
CA GLN A 186 -11.97 -7.26 -4.62
C GLN A 186 -11.89 -8.65 -5.25
N LEU A 187 -10.91 -9.48 -4.85
CA LEU A 187 -10.82 -10.86 -5.33
C LEU A 187 -12.03 -11.69 -4.93
N THR A 188 -12.49 -11.59 -3.69
CA THR A 188 -13.71 -12.28 -3.25
C THR A 188 -14.89 -11.92 -4.15
N THR A 189 -15.06 -10.64 -4.45
CA THR A 189 -16.11 -10.14 -5.34
C THR A 189 -16.01 -10.75 -6.74
N ILE A 190 -14.80 -10.79 -7.31
CA ILE A 190 -14.55 -11.38 -8.64
C ILE A 190 -14.91 -12.86 -8.65
N LEU A 191 -14.50 -13.60 -7.61
CA LEU A 191 -14.75 -15.05 -7.50
C LEU A 191 -16.24 -15.34 -7.31
N HIS A 192 -16.93 -14.62 -6.44
CA HIS A 192 -18.37 -14.78 -6.22
C HIS A 192 -19.17 -14.53 -7.51
N ASN A 193 -18.79 -13.52 -8.31
CA ASN A 193 -19.42 -13.26 -9.61
C ASN A 193 -19.23 -14.41 -10.62
N ARG A 194 -18.28 -15.30 -10.36
CA ARG A 194 -18.00 -16.51 -11.17
C ARG A 194 -18.52 -17.81 -10.54
N GLY A 195 -19.26 -17.71 -9.43
CA GLY A 195 -19.74 -18.87 -8.65
C GLY A 195 -18.63 -19.65 -7.95
N MET A 196 -17.52 -18.97 -7.64
CA MET A 196 -16.35 -19.51 -6.96
C MET A 196 -16.17 -18.84 -5.59
N GLY A 197 -15.34 -19.43 -4.75
CA GLY A 197 -14.97 -18.88 -3.46
C GLY A 197 -13.46 -18.60 -3.31
N ARG A 198 -13.13 -17.84 -2.29
CA ARG A 198 -11.76 -17.56 -1.86
C ARG A 198 -11.39 -18.39 -0.64
N TYR A 199 -10.31 -19.16 -0.77
CA TYR A 199 -9.64 -19.86 0.31
C TYR A 199 -8.34 -19.11 0.59
N SER A 200 -8.17 -18.51 1.75
CA SER A 200 -7.15 -17.47 1.90
C SER A 200 -6.46 -17.47 3.24
N GLU A 201 -5.15 -17.44 3.18
CA GLU A 201 -4.29 -16.88 4.22
C GLU A 201 -4.36 -15.35 4.21
N SER A 202 -3.67 -14.74 5.16
CA SER A 202 -3.35 -13.32 5.13
C SER A 202 -1.83 -13.16 5.02
N HIS A 203 -1.22 -12.38 5.86
CA HIS A 203 0.22 -12.38 6.09
C HIS A 203 0.53 -13.34 7.24
N GLU A 204 1.64 -14.05 7.13
CA GLU A 204 2.02 -15.03 8.12
C GLU A 204 2.79 -14.43 9.29
N SER A 205 2.76 -15.15 10.42
CA SER A 205 3.43 -14.78 11.65
C SER A 205 4.94 -14.57 11.45
N GLY A 206 5.54 -13.67 12.22
CA GLY A 206 6.98 -13.40 12.21
C GLY A 206 7.43 -12.31 11.25
N ARG A 207 6.54 -11.69 10.49
CA ARG A 207 6.82 -10.53 9.63
C ARG A 207 5.98 -9.33 10.06
N ALA A 208 6.61 -8.16 10.10
CA ALA A 208 5.87 -6.92 10.26
C ALA A 208 5.12 -6.63 8.96
N PHE A 209 3.82 -6.72 9.01
CA PHE A 209 2.94 -6.39 7.90
C PHE A 209 2.00 -5.25 8.29
N ILE A 210 1.70 -4.38 7.35
CA ILE A 210 0.85 -3.21 7.62
C ILE A 210 -0.64 -3.59 7.66
N GLY A 211 -1.03 -4.64 6.94
CA GLY A 211 -2.40 -5.11 6.88
C GLY A 211 -2.88 -5.76 8.18
N ASP A 212 -4.17 -5.64 8.45
CA ASP A 212 -4.85 -6.35 9.52
C ASP A 212 -5.30 -7.73 9.02
N GLY A 213 -4.75 -8.79 9.63
CA GLY A 213 -5.08 -10.17 9.22
C GLY A 213 -6.54 -10.54 9.39
N MET A 214 -7.24 -9.95 10.36
CA MET A 214 -8.67 -10.17 10.55
C MET A 214 -9.49 -9.49 9.45
N GLU A 215 -9.14 -8.25 9.10
CA GLU A 215 -9.77 -7.54 7.98
C GLU A 215 -9.56 -8.28 6.66
N VAL A 216 -8.35 -8.77 6.41
CA VAL A 216 -8.02 -9.55 5.20
C VAL A 216 -8.84 -10.84 5.10
N LYS A 217 -9.08 -11.52 6.23
CA LYS A 217 -9.83 -12.79 6.27
C LYS A 217 -11.34 -12.59 6.34
N ARG A 218 -11.82 -11.38 6.62
CA ARG A 218 -13.23 -11.06 6.85
C ARG A 218 -14.16 -11.54 5.74
N THR A 219 -13.73 -11.45 4.50
CA THR A 219 -14.51 -11.83 3.30
C THR A 219 -14.07 -13.16 2.67
N ALA A 220 -13.13 -13.89 3.29
CA ALA A 220 -12.76 -15.22 2.82
C ALA A 220 -13.89 -16.22 3.07
N ASP A 221 -14.20 -17.04 2.08
CA ASP A 221 -15.16 -18.14 2.26
C ASP A 221 -14.58 -19.23 3.15
N ILE A 222 -13.27 -19.45 3.04
CA ILE A 222 -12.51 -20.38 3.89
C ILE A 222 -11.26 -19.63 4.38
N PRO A 223 -11.30 -19.02 5.58
CA PRO A 223 -10.12 -18.40 6.16
C PRO A 223 -9.12 -19.46 6.63
N MET A 224 -7.85 -19.24 6.33
CA MET A 224 -6.73 -20.06 6.79
C MET A 224 -5.88 -19.31 7.82
N SER A 225 -5.16 -20.08 8.65
CA SER A 225 -4.15 -19.60 9.61
C SER A 225 -3.01 -20.58 9.73
#